data_fc8afa629976bc13dda98a800a6d0196
#
_entry.id   fc8afa629976bc13dda98a800a6d0196
#
_cell.length_a   1.000
_cell.length_b   1.000
_cell.length_c   1.000
_cell.angle_alpha   90.00
_cell.angle_beta   90.00
_cell.angle_gamma   90.00
#
_symmetry.space_group_name_H-M   'P 1'
#
loop_
_entity.id
_entity.type
_entity.pdbx_description
1 polymer ?
#
loop_
_entity_poly.entity_id
_entity_poly.type
_entity_poly.pdbx_seq_one_letter_code
_entity_poly.pdbx_strand_id
1 'polypeptide(L)'
;MNRNMKYIPLHVHSHYSLQLGLSKPKDIAERCKELSINACAITDAGTIAGSVAFFKEMQNYDIKPILGCEIFICKDSAKIHNSHNDQLSRITLLCKNLDGWKNLIKIISLCNGVDFFYKKPRIDLTALSQINTEHLICITGYYGSTLWNTVTIENELIPNWQTSFNQHLDQLHQMFTEDNTFIEIQQFDNFYNQKNIFNTFRDFCATNNYH
;
A
#
# COMPACT_ATOMS: atom_id res chain seq x y z
N MET A 1 -22.96 20.91 -3.78
CA MET A 1 -21.69 21.51 -3.29
C MET A 1 -20.53 20.90 -4.09
N ASN A 2 -20.07 21.56 -5.15
CA ASN A 2 -18.85 21.13 -5.85
C ASN A 2 -17.64 21.53 -5.00
N ARG A 3 -17.22 20.67 -4.09
CA ARG A 3 -15.85 20.71 -3.61
C ARG A 3 -14.98 20.23 -4.76
N ASN A 4 -14.21 21.11 -5.38
CA ASN A 4 -13.06 20.74 -6.20
C ASN A 4 -12.08 19.94 -5.31
N MET A 5 -12.36 18.65 -5.12
CA MET A 5 -11.40 17.75 -4.47
C MET A 5 -10.20 17.63 -5.41
N LYS A 6 -9.09 18.24 -5.00
CA LYS A 6 -7.83 18.06 -5.72
C LYS A 6 -7.38 16.62 -5.51
N TYR A 7 -7.13 15.91 -6.60
CA TYR A 7 -6.54 14.57 -6.55
C TYR A 7 -5.15 14.63 -5.90
N ILE A 8 -4.92 13.74 -4.96
CA ILE A 8 -3.60 13.55 -4.31
C ILE A 8 -3.19 12.10 -4.56
N PRO A 9 -2.12 11.84 -5.32
CA PRO A 9 -1.64 10.47 -5.52
C PRO A 9 -1.03 9.92 -4.23
N LEU A 10 -1.59 8.82 -3.72
CA LEU A 10 -1.18 8.18 -2.46
C LEU A 10 -0.44 6.86 -2.65
N HIS A 11 -0.42 6.32 -3.88
CA HIS A 11 0.24 5.06 -4.22
C HIS A 11 1.08 5.26 -5.49
N VAL A 12 2.35 5.63 -5.31
CA VAL A 12 3.25 6.00 -6.40
C VAL A 12 4.61 5.29 -6.25
N HIS A 13 5.03 4.61 -7.30
CA HIS A 13 6.34 3.98 -7.41
C HIS A 13 7.30 4.85 -8.21
N SER A 14 8.49 5.09 -7.67
CA SER A 14 9.60 5.70 -8.38
C SER A 14 10.52 4.63 -9.00
N HIS A 15 11.60 5.08 -9.66
CA HIS A 15 12.63 4.20 -10.21
C HIS A 15 13.38 3.37 -9.15
N TYR A 16 13.19 3.66 -7.85
CA TYR A 16 13.69 2.82 -6.76
C TYR A 16 12.86 1.54 -6.58
N SER A 17 11.64 1.48 -7.12
CA SER A 17 10.86 0.25 -7.26
C SER A 17 11.30 -0.50 -8.51
N LEU A 18 12.35 -1.32 -8.41
CA LEU A 18 12.92 -2.05 -9.54
C LEU A 18 11.85 -2.84 -10.29
N GLN A 19 11.80 -2.66 -11.63
CA GLN A 19 10.85 -3.27 -12.55
C GLN A 19 9.37 -2.79 -12.40
N LEU A 20 9.05 -1.88 -11.46
CA LEU A 20 7.69 -1.39 -11.23
C LEU A 20 7.54 0.11 -11.53
N GLY A 21 8.60 0.90 -11.34
CA GLY A 21 8.59 2.34 -11.58
C GLY A 21 9.76 2.81 -12.43
N LEU A 22 9.55 3.87 -13.24
CA LEU A 22 10.57 4.47 -14.10
C LEU A 22 10.90 5.92 -13.71
N SER A 23 9.92 6.64 -13.15
CA SER A 23 10.03 8.07 -12.89
C SER A 23 10.99 8.33 -11.74
N LYS A 24 11.88 9.30 -11.92
CA LYS A 24 12.75 9.79 -10.83
C LYS A 24 11.94 10.69 -9.89
N PRO A 25 12.35 10.86 -8.63
CA PRO A 25 11.71 11.80 -7.70
C PRO A 25 11.51 13.21 -8.27
N LYS A 26 12.48 13.71 -9.03
CA LYS A 26 12.41 15.00 -9.70
C LYS A 26 11.30 15.04 -10.74
N ASP A 27 11.21 14.02 -11.61
CA ASP A 27 10.19 13.94 -12.67
C ASP A 27 8.77 13.90 -12.06
N ILE A 28 8.62 13.20 -10.93
CA ILE A 28 7.36 13.14 -10.18
C ILE A 28 7.00 14.53 -9.64
N ALA A 29 7.95 15.25 -9.05
CA ALA A 29 7.73 16.60 -8.51
C ALA A 29 7.38 17.60 -9.63
N GLU A 30 8.08 17.57 -10.76
CA GLU A 30 7.79 18.40 -11.93
C GLU A 30 6.37 18.12 -12.43
N ARG A 31 5.99 16.85 -12.56
CA ARG A 31 4.65 16.47 -13.01
C ARG A 31 3.56 16.90 -12.04
N CYS A 32 3.78 16.79 -10.75
CA CYS A 32 2.86 17.31 -9.74
C CYS A 32 2.66 18.82 -9.88
N LYS A 33 3.74 19.57 -10.10
CA LYS A 33 3.68 21.02 -10.31
C LYS A 33 2.87 21.38 -11.55
N GLU A 34 3.14 20.72 -12.69
CA GLU A 34 2.39 20.92 -13.93
C GLU A 34 0.88 20.69 -13.76
N LEU A 35 0.50 19.67 -13.00
CA LEU A 35 -0.88 19.31 -12.71
C LEU A 35 -1.51 20.09 -11.56
N SER A 36 -0.78 21.04 -10.95
CA SER A 36 -1.23 21.77 -9.77
C SER A 36 -1.60 20.87 -8.58
N ILE A 37 -0.93 19.72 -8.46
CA ILE A 37 -1.04 18.79 -7.33
C ILE A 37 -0.17 19.34 -6.19
N ASN A 38 -0.76 19.52 -5.01
CA ASN A 38 -0.10 20.15 -3.86
C ASN A 38 0.43 19.16 -2.81
N ALA A 39 0.18 17.85 -2.98
CA ALA A 39 0.73 16.79 -2.15
C ALA A 39 0.85 15.50 -2.97
N CYS A 40 1.87 14.69 -2.69
CA CYS A 40 2.07 13.40 -3.36
C CYS A 40 2.77 12.44 -2.42
N ALA A 41 2.41 11.16 -2.48
CA ALA A 41 3.12 10.11 -1.76
C ALA A 41 4.22 9.47 -2.61
N ILE A 42 5.22 8.90 -1.93
CA ILE A 42 6.12 7.88 -2.48
C ILE A 42 5.91 6.59 -1.71
N THR A 43 5.68 5.50 -2.42
CA THR A 43 5.37 4.18 -1.85
C THR A 43 6.11 3.08 -2.60
N ASP A 44 7.43 3.25 -2.73
CA ASP A 44 8.28 2.29 -3.42
C ASP A 44 8.16 0.89 -2.81
N ALA A 45 8.21 -0.14 -3.66
CA ALA A 45 7.97 -1.52 -3.27
C ALA A 45 9.16 -2.12 -2.51
N GLY A 46 8.96 -2.42 -1.23
CA GLY A 46 9.93 -3.05 -0.34
C GLY A 46 11.13 -2.19 0.04
N THR A 47 11.11 -0.90 -0.28
CA THR A 47 12.23 0.01 -0.04
C THR A 47 11.80 1.43 0.28
N ILE A 48 12.60 2.11 1.10
CA ILE A 48 12.48 3.54 1.40
C ILE A 48 13.70 4.33 0.90
N ALA A 49 14.52 3.73 0.03
CA ALA A 49 15.77 4.33 -0.45
C ALA A 49 15.55 5.64 -1.22
N GLY A 50 14.41 5.78 -1.91
CA GLY A 50 14.03 6.99 -2.65
C GLY A 50 13.49 8.13 -1.78
N SER A 51 13.13 7.88 -0.53
CA SER A 51 12.35 8.81 0.31
C SER A 51 13.04 10.15 0.55
N VAL A 52 14.36 10.17 0.79
CA VAL A 52 15.10 11.41 1.04
C VAL A 52 15.21 12.28 -0.22
N ALA A 53 15.48 11.64 -1.37
CA ALA A 53 15.52 12.35 -2.64
C ALA A 53 14.15 12.91 -3.00
N PHE A 54 13.11 12.11 -2.85
CA PHE A 54 11.73 12.53 -3.07
C PHE A 54 11.30 13.68 -2.17
N PHE A 55 11.60 13.61 -0.87
CA PHE A 55 11.28 14.67 0.09
C PHE A 55 11.90 16.00 -0.32
N LYS A 56 13.20 16.00 -0.67
CA LYS A 56 13.91 17.21 -1.11
C LYS A 56 13.32 17.79 -2.39
N GLU A 57 13.06 16.95 -3.39
CA GLU A 57 12.49 17.41 -4.65
C GLU A 57 11.10 18.00 -4.46
N MET A 58 10.22 17.36 -3.68
CA MET A 58 8.90 17.91 -3.40
C MET A 58 8.98 19.29 -2.71
N GLN A 59 9.89 19.48 -1.76
CA GLN A 59 10.10 20.78 -1.11
C GLN A 59 10.57 21.84 -2.10
N ASN A 60 11.44 21.51 -3.06
CA ASN A 60 11.91 22.45 -4.09
C ASN A 60 10.76 22.99 -4.96
N TYR A 61 9.67 22.24 -5.09
CA TYR A 61 8.48 22.63 -5.88
C TYR A 61 7.31 23.12 -5.02
N ASP A 62 7.50 23.27 -3.70
CA ASP A 62 6.45 23.64 -2.74
C ASP A 62 5.26 22.67 -2.74
N ILE A 63 5.57 21.36 -2.82
CA ILE A 63 4.61 20.26 -2.80
C ILE A 63 4.81 19.48 -1.49
N LYS A 64 3.72 19.17 -0.78
CA LYS A 64 3.77 18.36 0.45
C LYS A 64 4.19 16.92 0.16
N PRO A 65 5.36 16.45 0.62
CA PRO A 65 5.73 15.05 0.51
C PRO A 65 4.98 14.20 1.53
N ILE A 66 4.48 13.04 1.10
CA ILE A 66 3.94 12.00 1.96
C ILE A 66 4.86 10.78 1.81
N LEU A 67 5.48 10.37 2.91
CA LEU A 67 6.41 9.24 2.89
C LEU A 67 5.69 7.94 3.24
N GLY A 68 5.97 6.89 2.49
CA GLY A 68 5.39 5.58 2.66
C GLY A 68 6.23 4.48 2.01
N CYS A 69 5.69 3.28 2.01
CA CYS A 69 6.28 2.12 1.35
C CYS A 69 5.19 1.08 1.06
N GLU A 70 5.22 0.46 -0.10
CA GLU A 70 4.48 -0.76 -0.36
C GLU A 70 5.29 -1.94 0.20
N ILE A 71 4.76 -2.67 1.18
CA ILE A 71 5.45 -3.80 1.82
C ILE A 71 4.90 -5.13 1.33
N PHE A 72 5.77 -6.12 1.21
CA PHE A 72 5.39 -7.47 0.81
C PHE A 72 4.98 -8.30 2.01
N ILE A 73 3.79 -8.90 1.92
CA ILE A 73 3.20 -9.74 2.96
C ILE A 73 3.20 -11.19 2.47
N CYS A 74 3.85 -12.09 3.19
CA CYS A 74 3.76 -13.51 2.94
C CYS A 74 2.61 -14.16 3.74
N LYS A 75 2.10 -15.26 3.21
CA LYS A 75 0.95 -15.97 3.78
C LYS A 75 1.28 -16.62 5.12
N ASP A 76 2.40 -17.35 5.14
CA ASP A 76 2.91 -18.03 6.33
C ASP A 76 3.99 -17.18 7.00
N SER A 77 4.62 -17.69 8.06
CA SER A 77 5.73 -16.98 8.71
C SER A 77 6.81 -16.56 7.72
N ALA A 78 7.24 -15.32 7.78
CA ALA A 78 8.27 -14.77 6.92
C ALA A 78 9.63 -15.51 7.04
N LYS A 79 9.83 -16.25 8.15
CA LYS A 79 11.02 -17.10 8.39
C LYS A 79 11.01 -18.39 7.57
N ILE A 80 9.90 -18.75 6.93
CA ILE A 80 9.79 -19.94 6.09
C ILE A 80 10.21 -19.58 4.66
N HIS A 81 11.40 -20.01 4.28
CA HIS A 81 12.02 -19.73 2.98
C HIS A 81 11.79 -20.88 2.00
N ASN A 82 10.61 -20.94 1.40
CA ASN A 82 10.25 -21.91 0.37
C ASN A 82 9.36 -21.32 -0.73
N SER A 83 9.15 -22.06 -1.81
CA SER A 83 8.37 -21.60 -2.97
C SER A 83 6.88 -21.43 -2.67
N HIS A 84 6.33 -22.16 -1.70
CA HIS A 84 4.91 -22.02 -1.32
C HIS A 84 4.65 -20.66 -0.66
N ASN A 85 5.59 -20.20 0.19
CA ASN A 85 5.51 -18.91 0.87
C ASN A 85 6.06 -17.73 0.04
N ASP A 86 6.28 -17.93 -1.26
CA ASP A 86 6.80 -16.93 -2.19
C ASP A 86 5.67 -16.20 -2.97
N GLN A 87 4.42 -16.63 -2.77
CA GLN A 87 3.24 -15.93 -3.25
C GLN A 87 2.96 -14.72 -2.33
N LEU A 88 3.58 -13.60 -2.68
CA LEU A 88 3.50 -12.39 -1.87
C LEU A 88 2.27 -11.56 -2.24
N SER A 89 1.54 -11.14 -1.23
CA SER A 89 0.57 -10.04 -1.31
C SER A 89 1.22 -8.73 -0.83
N ARG A 90 0.47 -7.64 -0.85
CA ARG A 90 1.01 -6.32 -0.53
C ARG A 90 0.04 -5.49 0.28
N ILE A 91 0.58 -4.57 1.08
CA ILE A 91 -0.14 -3.42 1.65
C ILE A 91 0.71 -2.18 1.51
N THR A 92 0.08 -1.03 1.37
CA THR A 92 0.79 0.25 1.31
C THR A 92 0.67 0.95 2.65
N LEU A 93 1.79 1.37 3.21
CA LEU A 93 1.86 2.11 4.46
C LEU A 93 2.27 3.55 4.21
N LEU A 94 1.52 4.52 4.76
CA LEU A 94 1.86 5.94 4.74
C LEU A 94 2.14 6.45 6.14
N CYS A 95 3.14 7.32 6.28
CA CYS A 95 3.52 7.92 7.55
C CYS A 95 2.67 9.17 7.85
N LYS A 96 2.02 9.23 9.01
CA LYS A 96 1.28 10.41 9.48
C LYS A 96 2.21 11.50 9.99
N ASN A 97 3.34 11.12 10.57
CA ASN A 97 4.30 12.00 11.22
C ASN A 97 5.68 11.32 11.38
N LEU A 98 6.59 11.98 12.11
CA LEU A 98 7.95 11.46 12.36
C LEU A 98 7.97 10.11 13.10
N ASP A 99 7.04 9.86 14.00
CA ASP A 99 7.00 8.59 14.73
C ASP A 99 6.51 7.45 13.82
N GLY A 100 5.56 7.72 12.91
CA GLY A 100 5.20 6.82 11.81
C GLY A 100 6.39 6.51 10.91
N TRP A 101 7.20 7.51 10.57
CA TRP A 101 8.43 7.30 9.80
C TRP A 101 9.43 6.39 10.51
N LYS A 102 9.67 6.61 11.82
CA LYS A 102 10.53 5.72 12.62
C LYS A 102 9.99 4.28 12.67
N ASN A 103 8.67 4.12 12.77
CA ASN A 103 8.04 2.80 12.77
C ASN A 103 8.15 2.14 11.39
N LEU A 104 7.97 2.87 10.30
CA LEU A 104 8.18 2.37 8.95
C LEU A 104 9.63 1.90 8.74
N ILE A 105 10.63 2.67 9.22
CA ILE A 105 12.05 2.24 9.19
C ILE A 105 12.24 0.90 9.90
N LYS A 106 11.63 0.71 11.08
CA LYS A 106 11.72 -0.56 11.82
C LYS A 106 11.11 -1.72 11.01
N ILE A 107 9.93 -1.51 10.40
CA ILE A 107 9.28 -2.51 9.55
C ILE A 107 10.20 -2.89 8.38
N ILE A 108 10.69 -1.92 7.62
CA ILE A 108 11.56 -2.17 6.47
C ILE A 108 12.88 -2.82 6.88
N SER A 109 13.46 -2.42 8.01
CA SER A 109 14.69 -3.06 8.55
C SER A 109 14.43 -4.52 8.90
N LEU A 110 13.30 -4.85 9.51
CA LEU A 110 12.91 -6.23 9.81
C LEU A 110 12.70 -7.03 8.51
N CYS A 111 11.99 -6.49 7.53
CA CYS A 111 11.77 -7.14 6.23
C CYS A 111 13.07 -7.48 5.50
N ASN A 112 14.11 -6.66 5.68
CA ASN A 112 15.43 -6.85 5.08
C ASN A 112 16.39 -7.67 5.99
N GLY A 113 15.98 -8.03 7.18
CA GLY A 113 16.74 -8.87 8.09
C GLY A 113 16.92 -10.30 7.55
N VAL A 114 18.01 -10.97 7.96
CA VAL A 114 18.40 -12.29 7.46
C VAL A 114 17.31 -13.36 7.64
N ASP A 115 16.52 -13.26 8.69
CA ASP A 115 15.44 -14.21 8.98
C ASP A 115 14.20 -14.01 8.10
N PHE A 116 13.98 -12.79 7.59
CA PHE A 116 12.76 -12.40 6.87
C PHE A 116 12.99 -12.26 5.36
N PHE A 117 14.18 -11.84 4.95
CA PHE A 117 14.48 -11.65 3.53
C PHE A 117 14.58 -12.99 2.79
N TYR A 118 13.74 -13.18 1.78
CA TYR A 118 13.88 -14.30 0.84
C TYR A 118 13.45 -13.85 -0.54
N LYS A 119 14.39 -13.70 -1.48
CA LYS A 119 14.24 -13.11 -2.81
C LYS A 119 13.79 -11.64 -2.79
N LYS A 120 12.89 -11.27 -1.87
CA LYS A 120 12.39 -9.89 -1.64
C LYS A 120 12.29 -9.65 -0.14
N PRO A 121 12.42 -8.36 0.30
CA PRO A 121 12.10 -8.00 1.68
C PRO A 121 10.62 -8.27 1.94
N ARG A 122 10.29 -9.00 3.01
CA ARG A 122 8.91 -9.41 3.31
C ARG A 122 8.65 -9.53 4.80
N ILE A 123 7.39 -9.55 5.19
CA ILE A 123 6.92 -9.74 6.55
C ILE A 123 5.60 -10.53 6.52
N ASP A 124 5.25 -11.23 7.59
CA ASP A 124 3.91 -11.77 7.79
C ASP A 124 3.08 -10.86 8.70
N LEU A 125 1.75 -11.00 8.66
CA LEU A 125 0.84 -10.15 9.46
C LEU A 125 1.04 -10.35 10.97
N THR A 126 1.46 -11.54 11.41
CA THR A 126 1.75 -11.81 12.83
C THR A 126 2.95 -11.01 13.31
N ALA A 127 4.04 -11.01 12.55
CA ALA A 127 5.22 -10.22 12.87
C ALA A 127 4.93 -8.70 12.78
N LEU A 128 4.13 -8.28 11.79
CA LEU A 128 3.72 -6.89 11.65
C LEU A 128 2.89 -6.40 12.85
N SER A 129 1.99 -7.24 13.38
CA SER A 129 1.16 -6.90 14.54
C SER A 129 1.94 -6.67 15.85
N GLN A 130 3.21 -7.09 15.90
CA GLN A 130 4.10 -6.86 17.05
C GLN A 130 4.80 -5.48 16.97
N ILE A 131 4.62 -4.74 15.90
CA ILE A 131 5.24 -3.42 15.71
C ILE A 131 4.17 -2.34 15.97
N ASN A 132 4.56 -1.25 16.62
CA ASN A 132 3.65 -0.11 16.79
C ASN A 132 3.32 0.52 15.43
N THR A 133 2.06 0.50 15.05
CA THR A 133 1.51 1.02 13.79
C THR A 133 0.64 2.27 13.97
N GLU A 134 0.52 2.80 15.18
CA GLU A 134 -0.39 3.91 15.56
C GLU A 134 -0.28 5.15 14.64
N HIS A 135 0.92 5.46 14.17
CA HIS A 135 1.18 6.61 13.32
C HIS A 135 1.33 6.27 11.83
N LEU A 136 0.83 5.10 11.43
CA LEU A 136 0.79 4.65 10.05
C LEU A 136 -0.66 4.58 9.55
N ILE A 137 -0.82 4.85 8.26
CA ILE A 137 -2.05 4.59 7.51
C ILE A 137 -1.79 3.35 6.65
N CYS A 138 -2.72 2.40 6.69
CA CYS A 138 -2.72 1.20 5.85
C CYS A 138 -3.65 1.39 4.66
N ILE A 139 -3.18 1.13 3.46
CA ILE A 139 -3.98 1.09 2.23
C ILE A 139 -3.95 -0.33 1.68
N THR A 140 -5.12 -0.90 1.44
CA THR A 140 -5.33 -2.24 0.87
C THR A 140 -6.41 -2.17 -0.22
N GLY A 141 -6.84 -3.31 -0.78
CA GLY A 141 -7.96 -3.38 -1.73
C GLY A 141 -7.55 -3.33 -3.20
N TYR A 142 -6.37 -2.82 -3.54
CA TYR A 142 -5.83 -2.81 -4.89
C TYR A 142 -5.39 -4.21 -5.37
N TYR A 143 -5.18 -4.36 -6.68
CA TYR A 143 -4.79 -5.62 -7.29
C TYR A 143 -3.49 -6.20 -6.69
N GLY A 144 -3.57 -7.42 -6.17
CA GLY A 144 -2.47 -8.11 -5.51
C GLY A 144 -2.21 -7.66 -4.06
N SER A 145 -3.09 -6.83 -3.46
CA SER A 145 -3.06 -6.54 -2.04
C SER A 145 -3.46 -7.75 -1.19
N THR A 146 -3.24 -7.68 0.12
CA THR A 146 -3.68 -8.73 1.04
C THR A 146 -5.19 -8.95 0.96
N LEU A 147 -5.97 -7.89 0.92
CA LEU A 147 -7.42 -7.97 0.81
C LEU A 147 -7.85 -8.61 -0.53
N TRP A 148 -7.25 -8.16 -1.65
CA TRP A 148 -7.52 -8.75 -2.96
C TRP A 148 -7.28 -10.25 -2.96
N ASN A 149 -6.10 -10.70 -2.50
CA ASN A 149 -5.71 -12.10 -2.48
C ASN A 149 -6.52 -12.96 -1.49
N THR A 150 -7.15 -12.32 -0.48
CA THR A 150 -8.03 -13.01 0.47
C THR A 150 -9.39 -13.33 -0.14
N VAL A 151 -9.89 -12.50 -1.05
CA VAL A 151 -11.25 -12.61 -1.58
C VAL A 151 -11.30 -13.07 -3.04
N THR A 152 -10.14 -13.26 -3.68
CA THR A 152 -10.07 -13.73 -5.08
C THR A 152 -9.17 -14.95 -5.23
N ILE A 153 -9.56 -15.83 -6.18
CA ILE A 153 -8.74 -16.91 -6.71
C ILE A 153 -8.80 -16.80 -8.23
N GLU A 154 -7.67 -16.87 -8.92
CA GLU A 154 -7.56 -16.76 -10.38
C GLU A 154 -8.28 -15.54 -10.96
N ASN A 155 -8.28 -14.42 -10.22
CA ASN A 155 -8.99 -13.19 -10.54
C ASN A 155 -10.52 -13.31 -10.60
N GLU A 156 -11.10 -14.22 -9.83
CA GLU A 156 -12.54 -14.33 -9.60
C GLU A 156 -12.84 -14.26 -8.11
N LEU A 157 -14.01 -13.70 -7.75
CA LEU A 157 -14.44 -13.64 -6.35
C LEU A 157 -14.78 -15.04 -5.84
N ILE A 158 -14.24 -15.39 -4.66
CA ILE A 158 -14.58 -16.66 -4.00
C ILE A 158 -16.03 -16.65 -3.48
N PRO A 159 -16.66 -17.81 -3.28
CA PRO A 159 -17.94 -17.89 -2.59
C PRO A 159 -17.87 -17.23 -1.21
N ASN A 160 -18.90 -16.46 -0.84
CA ASN A 160 -18.98 -15.74 0.44
C ASN A 160 -17.82 -14.74 0.68
N TRP A 161 -17.26 -14.18 -0.38
CA TRP A 161 -16.14 -13.22 -0.32
C TRP A 161 -16.38 -12.07 0.66
N GLN A 162 -17.62 -11.64 0.86
CA GLN A 162 -17.95 -10.55 1.82
C GLN A 162 -17.55 -10.91 3.25
N THR A 163 -17.74 -12.17 3.64
CA THR A 163 -17.31 -12.65 4.97
C THR A 163 -15.80 -12.60 5.10
N SER A 164 -15.08 -13.11 4.10
CA SER A 164 -13.61 -13.06 4.07
C SER A 164 -13.07 -11.63 4.01
N PHE A 165 -13.75 -10.75 3.27
CA PHE A 165 -13.44 -9.32 3.21
C PHE A 165 -13.51 -8.68 4.60
N ASN A 166 -14.64 -8.85 5.30
CA ASN A 166 -14.84 -8.28 6.64
C ASN A 166 -13.84 -8.84 7.65
N GLN A 167 -13.61 -10.15 7.67
CA GLN A 167 -12.64 -10.78 8.56
C GLN A 167 -11.21 -10.26 8.35
N HIS A 168 -10.81 -10.07 7.09
CA HIS A 168 -9.50 -9.52 6.79
C HIS A 168 -9.39 -8.05 7.18
N LEU A 169 -10.44 -7.27 6.93
CA LEU A 169 -10.49 -5.87 7.32
C LEU A 169 -10.44 -5.70 8.84
N ASP A 170 -11.19 -6.52 9.59
CA ASP A 170 -11.13 -6.55 11.06
C ASP A 170 -9.71 -6.87 11.56
N GLN A 171 -8.99 -7.77 10.92
CA GLN A 171 -7.59 -8.07 11.23
C GLN A 171 -6.69 -6.85 11.01
N LEU A 172 -6.89 -6.09 9.93
CA LEU A 172 -6.14 -4.85 9.68
C LEU A 172 -6.52 -3.76 10.68
N HIS A 173 -7.80 -3.63 11.06
CA HIS A 173 -8.27 -2.67 12.05
C HIS A 173 -7.67 -2.91 13.45
N GLN A 174 -7.42 -4.17 13.81
CA GLN A 174 -6.71 -4.50 15.06
C GLN A 174 -5.26 -3.99 15.07
N MET A 175 -4.64 -3.86 13.90
CA MET A 175 -3.27 -3.36 13.76
C MET A 175 -3.22 -1.83 13.55
N PHE A 176 -4.05 -1.29 12.66
CA PHE A 176 -3.95 0.09 12.18
C PHE A 176 -5.09 1.00 12.65
N THR A 177 -6.11 0.48 13.33
CA THR A 177 -7.41 1.10 13.62
C THR A 177 -8.27 1.34 12.36
N GLU A 178 -9.56 1.50 12.55
CA GLU A 178 -10.52 1.78 11.47
C GLU A 178 -10.19 3.11 10.77
N ASP A 179 -9.95 4.18 11.53
CA ASP A 179 -9.62 5.51 11.02
C ASP A 179 -8.32 5.59 10.22
N ASN A 180 -7.47 4.57 10.30
CA ASN A 180 -6.17 4.50 9.62
C ASN A 180 -6.10 3.37 8.59
N THR A 181 -7.23 2.72 8.26
CA THR A 181 -7.30 1.67 7.24
C THR A 181 -8.19 2.12 6.10
N PHE A 182 -7.65 2.14 4.88
CA PHE A 182 -8.35 2.60 3.69
C PHE A 182 -8.33 1.54 2.61
N ILE A 183 -9.40 1.50 1.81
CA ILE A 183 -9.55 0.59 0.69
C ILE A 183 -9.35 1.35 -0.61
N GLU A 184 -8.27 1.04 -1.31
CA GLU A 184 -8.00 1.62 -2.63
C GLU A 184 -8.77 0.87 -3.70
N ILE A 185 -9.61 1.57 -4.42
CA ILE A 185 -10.31 1.04 -5.59
C ILE A 185 -9.59 1.52 -6.85
N GLN A 186 -8.92 0.62 -7.55
CA GLN A 186 -8.26 0.90 -8.81
C GLN A 186 -9.21 0.71 -9.99
N GLN A 187 -9.19 1.67 -10.90
CA GLN A 187 -10.00 1.59 -12.12
C GLN A 187 -9.10 1.22 -13.31
N PHE A 188 -9.29 0.00 -13.83
CA PHE A 188 -8.58 -0.48 -15.01
C PHE A 188 -9.54 -0.56 -16.22
N ASP A 189 -9.19 0.10 -17.30
CA ASP A 189 -10.03 0.07 -18.52
C ASP A 189 -9.82 -1.19 -19.37
N ASN A 190 -8.68 -1.89 -19.23
CA ASN A 190 -8.27 -2.96 -20.14
C ASN A 190 -8.32 -4.39 -19.55
N PHE A 191 -8.74 -4.56 -18.31
CA PHE A 191 -8.83 -5.88 -17.64
C PHE A 191 -10.27 -6.16 -17.21
N TYR A 192 -11.07 -6.75 -18.09
CA TYR A 192 -12.52 -6.92 -17.92
C TYR A 192 -12.93 -7.57 -16.57
N ASN A 193 -12.28 -8.66 -16.17
CA ASN A 193 -12.65 -9.34 -14.92
C ASN A 193 -12.30 -8.49 -13.69
N GLN A 194 -11.14 -7.82 -13.68
CA GLN A 194 -10.71 -6.98 -12.58
C GLN A 194 -11.60 -5.74 -12.42
N LYS A 195 -12.04 -5.13 -13.53
CA LYS A 195 -12.98 -4.00 -13.50
C LYS A 195 -14.28 -4.36 -12.79
N ASN A 196 -14.83 -5.54 -13.06
CA ASN A 196 -16.05 -6.01 -12.42
C ASN A 196 -15.87 -6.23 -10.90
N ILE A 197 -14.73 -6.81 -10.50
CA ILE A 197 -14.41 -7.01 -9.09
C ILE A 197 -14.24 -5.67 -8.37
N PHE A 198 -13.51 -4.71 -8.93
CA PHE A 198 -13.37 -3.39 -8.33
C PHE A 198 -14.68 -2.61 -8.25
N ASN A 199 -15.55 -2.71 -9.25
CA ASN A 199 -16.90 -2.14 -9.17
C ASN A 199 -17.71 -2.79 -8.04
N THR A 200 -17.62 -4.12 -7.90
CA THR A 200 -18.28 -4.86 -6.81
C THR A 200 -17.74 -4.42 -5.45
N PHE A 201 -16.41 -4.25 -5.30
CA PHE A 201 -15.80 -3.73 -4.08
C PHE A 201 -16.28 -2.32 -3.77
N ARG A 202 -16.25 -1.41 -4.76
CA ARG A 202 -16.71 -0.03 -4.59
C ARG A 202 -18.15 0.01 -4.09
N ASP A 203 -19.04 -0.74 -4.73
CA ASP A 203 -20.46 -0.73 -4.40
C ASP A 203 -20.71 -1.37 -3.02
N PHE A 204 -19.95 -2.41 -2.67
CA PHE A 204 -19.97 -3.01 -1.34
C PHE A 204 -19.46 -2.05 -0.24
N CYS A 205 -18.33 -1.38 -0.48
CA CYS A 205 -17.78 -0.39 0.44
C CYS A 205 -18.75 0.78 0.64
N ALA A 206 -19.34 1.30 -0.44
CA ALA A 206 -20.32 2.39 -0.36
C ALA A 206 -21.58 1.99 0.43
N THR A 207 -22.04 0.75 0.28
CA THR A 207 -23.23 0.24 1.00
C THR A 207 -22.96 0.06 2.50
N ASN A 208 -21.73 -0.30 2.89
CA ASN A 208 -21.35 -0.58 4.27
C ASN A 208 -20.58 0.58 4.93
N ASN A 209 -20.48 1.74 4.28
CA ASN A 209 -19.76 2.94 4.76
C ASN A 209 -18.27 2.70 5.08
N TYR A 210 -17.61 1.79 4.36
CA TYR A 210 -16.16 1.62 4.45
C TYR A 210 -15.42 2.77 3.76
N HIS A 211 -14.26 3.15 4.30
CA HIS A 211 -13.41 4.24 3.82
C HIS A 211 -12.28 3.77 2.87
#